data_2fe440e50c204013a14b61fb53393bf0
#
_entry.id   2fe440e50c204013a14b61fb53393bf0
#
_cell.length_a   1.000
_cell.length_b   1.000
_cell.length_c   1.000
_cell.angle_alpha   90.00
_cell.angle_beta   90.00
_cell.angle_gamma   90.00
#
_symmetry.space_group_name_H-M   'P 1'
#
loop_
_entity.id
_entity.type
_entity.pdbx_description
1 polymer ?
#
loop_
_entity_poly.entity_id
_entity_poly.type
_entity_poly.pdbx_seq_one_letter_code
_entity_poly.pdbx_strand_id
1 'polypeptide(L)'
;MRTLASLLAVAAVFTVLGSRVAQAQSSGNFSATGTSASCAIGTGGNFNGGTQVKLFSANISTSNGSGVTLDIRPSLVTGLFTDTKISTAVPSATADVGIEVCVTVDGKSDGIFPSSCVVYDQRFQQISSNLFSQLTACTLAPTTTACTTDADCASLGTGFICSIAAGATSGACVGPNPLCDFDLVLSTLSAHSFDFVVPVGKGKPHRVEAKWSVIGSGATSGAHVASCVGPGILTVVQHKVFNNSGSLLLF
;
A
#
# COMPACT_ATOMS: atom_id res chain seq x y z
N MET A 1 77.39 11.42 25.15
CA MET A 1 76.15 11.59 25.88
C MET A 1 75.20 12.69 25.35
N ARG A 2 75.71 13.76 24.73
CA ARG A 2 74.83 14.84 24.18
C ARG A 2 74.04 14.45 22.92
N THR A 3 74.49 13.57 22.09
CA THR A 3 73.86 13.12 20.86
C THR A 3 72.67 12.19 21.07
N LEU A 4 72.66 11.35 22.12
CA LEU A 4 71.54 10.47 22.46
C LEU A 4 70.33 11.23 23.02
N ALA A 5 70.57 12.35 23.77
CA ALA A 5 69.49 13.16 24.31
C ALA A 5 68.72 13.90 23.23
N SER A 6 69.39 14.34 22.14
CA SER A 6 68.76 15.04 21.01
C SER A 6 67.91 14.12 20.16
N LEU A 7 68.28 12.84 19.99
CA LEU A 7 67.50 11.85 19.25
C LEU A 7 66.21 11.45 19.99
N LEU A 8 66.25 11.33 21.31
CA LEU A 8 65.08 11.05 22.13
C LEU A 8 64.06 12.19 22.14
N ALA A 9 64.53 13.46 22.13
CA ALA A 9 63.65 14.63 22.07
C ALA A 9 62.92 14.74 20.74
N VAL A 10 63.54 14.41 19.61
CA VAL A 10 62.92 14.41 18.28
C VAL A 10 61.89 13.29 18.15
N ALA A 11 62.16 12.12 18.67
CA ALA A 11 61.21 10.99 18.66
C ALA A 11 59.95 11.28 19.50
N ALA A 12 60.09 11.97 20.64
CA ALA A 12 58.95 12.36 21.49
C ALA A 12 58.06 13.43 20.84
N VAL A 13 58.62 14.34 20.05
CA VAL A 13 57.84 15.36 19.32
C VAL A 13 57.06 14.73 18.18
N PHE A 14 57.56 13.72 17.49
CA PHE A 14 56.85 13.02 16.44
C PHE A 14 55.69 12.17 16.97
N THR A 15 55.79 11.58 18.14
CA THR A 15 54.70 10.82 18.74
C THR A 15 53.56 11.70 19.26
N VAL A 16 53.82 12.90 19.69
CA VAL A 16 52.76 13.84 20.14
C VAL A 16 52.02 14.48 18.93
N LEU A 17 52.68 14.68 17.78
CA LEU A 17 52.05 15.19 16.57
C LEU A 17 51.27 14.16 15.78
N GLY A 18 51.49 12.84 16.02
CA GLY A 18 50.83 11.73 15.30
C GLY A 18 49.49 11.31 15.88
N SER A 19 49.12 11.71 17.08
CA SER A 19 47.87 11.28 17.74
C SER A 19 46.72 12.28 17.55
N ARG A 20 46.52 12.78 16.34
CA ARG A 20 45.19 13.25 15.98
C ARG A 20 44.35 11.96 15.78
N VAL A 21 43.72 11.54 16.87
CA VAL A 21 42.60 10.61 16.77
C VAL A 21 41.62 11.24 15.79
N ALA A 22 41.55 10.70 14.59
CA ALA A 22 40.46 11.00 13.69
C ALA A 22 39.18 10.56 14.43
N GLN A 23 38.58 11.49 15.17
CA GLN A 23 37.21 11.28 15.64
C GLN A 23 36.37 11.26 14.37
N ALA A 24 36.12 10.08 13.86
CA ALA A 24 35.03 9.86 12.95
C ALA A 24 33.76 10.25 13.73
N GLN A 25 33.41 11.53 13.70
CA GLN A 25 32.12 11.97 14.16
C GLN A 25 31.11 11.38 13.18
N SER A 26 30.56 10.24 13.56
CA SER A 26 29.27 9.80 13.07
C SER A 26 28.24 10.82 13.52
N SER A 27 28.10 11.91 12.78
CA SER A 27 27.12 12.98 13.06
C SER A 27 25.82 12.70 12.35
N GLY A 28 25.36 11.44 12.35
CA GLY A 28 24.02 11.11 11.88
C GLY A 28 23.04 11.23 13.04
N ASN A 29 22.18 12.24 13.02
CA ASN A 29 21.00 12.23 13.89
C ASN A 29 20.02 11.17 13.37
N PHE A 30 19.45 10.43 14.28
CA PHE A 30 18.51 9.34 14.01
C PHE A 30 17.27 9.50 14.87
N SER A 31 16.11 9.24 14.30
CA SER A 31 14.86 9.15 15.03
C SER A 31 14.06 7.96 14.50
N ALA A 32 13.35 7.27 15.38
CA ALA A 32 12.47 6.18 15.00
C ALA A 32 11.20 6.19 15.85
N THR A 33 10.10 5.76 15.26
CA THR A 33 8.81 5.57 15.94
C THR A 33 8.07 4.39 15.34
N GLY A 34 7.35 3.64 16.16
CA GLY A 34 6.57 2.48 15.73
C GLY A 34 5.07 2.76 15.72
N THR A 35 4.32 1.91 15.03
CA THR A 35 2.86 1.87 15.07
C THR A 35 2.33 0.44 15.16
N SER A 36 1.14 0.30 15.71
CA SER A 36 0.33 -0.92 15.63
C SER A 36 -0.43 -1.01 14.31
N ALA A 37 -1.15 -2.10 14.10
CA ALA A 37 -1.97 -2.28 12.90
C ALA A 37 -3.21 -1.38 12.92
N SER A 38 -3.63 -0.91 11.75
CA SER A 38 -4.87 -0.18 11.48
C SER A 38 -5.49 -0.71 10.19
N CYS A 39 -6.80 -0.94 10.18
CA CYS A 39 -7.51 -1.50 9.04
C CYS A 39 -8.66 -0.60 8.61
N ALA A 40 -8.94 -0.60 7.30
CA ALA A 40 -10.12 -0.03 6.70
C ALA A 40 -10.87 -1.11 5.92
N ILE A 41 -12.17 -1.17 6.10
CA ILE A 41 -13.07 -2.13 5.44
C ILE A 41 -14.05 -1.34 4.59
N GLY A 42 -14.20 -1.72 3.32
CA GLY A 42 -15.12 -1.09 2.38
C GLY A 42 -16.04 -2.11 1.72
N THR A 43 -17.32 -1.77 1.64
CA THR A 43 -18.35 -2.53 0.92
C THR A 43 -18.89 -1.62 -0.16
N GLY A 44 -18.42 -1.77 -1.40
CA GLY A 44 -18.86 -0.96 -2.54
C GLY A 44 -18.55 0.55 -2.38
N GLY A 45 -18.06 1.17 -3.41
CA GLY A 45 -17.76 2.61 -3.45
C GLY A 45 -16.31 2.91 -3.80
N ASN A 46 -16.08 4.15 -4.21
CA ASN A 46 -14.76 4.63 -4.57
C ASN A 46 -13.97 5.04 -3.32
N PHE A 47 -12.74 4.58 -3.20
CA PHE A 47 -11.79 5.05 -2.20
C PHE A 47 -10.98 6.27 -2.65
N ASN A 48 -11.23 6.78 -3.85
CA ASN A 48 -10.55 7.95 -4.39
C ASN A 48 -10.72 9.17 -3.46
N GLY A 49 -9.60 9.62 -2.90
CA GLY A 49 -9.59 10.72 -1.95
C GLY A 49 -9.87 10.31 -0.50
N GLY A 50 -9.59 9.07 -0.15
CA GLY A 50 -9.69 8.58 1.24
C GLY A 50 -8.98 9.51 2.22
N THR A 51 -9.58 9.72 3.38
CA THR A 51 -9.00 10.55 4.45
C THR A 51 -7.64 9.98 4.85
N GLN A 52 -6.60 10.79 4.74
CA GLN A 52 -5.27 10.40 5.20
C GLN A 52 -5.27 10.23 6.73
N VAL A 53 -4.91 9.04 7.17
CA VAL A 53 -4.78 8.69 8.59
C VAL A 53 -3.31 8.72 8.97
N LYS A 54 -2.98 9.42 10.04
CA LYS A 54 -1.61 9.47 10.53
C LYS A 54 -1.19 8.12 11.12
N LEU A 55 -0.06 7.59 10.63
CA LEU A 55 0.58 6.37 11.14
C LEU A 55 1.70 6.70 12.11
N PHE A 56 2.57 7.62 11.70
CA PHE A 56 3.79 7.93 12.43
C PHE A 56 3.98 9.44 12.59
N SER A 57 4.68 9.79 13.66
CA SER A 57 5.22 11.13 13.86
C SER A 57 6.55 11.00 14.59
N ALA A 58 7.62 11.49 13.98
CA ALA A 58 8.97 11.50 14.52
C ALA A 58 9.52 12.92 14.51
N ASN A 59 10.32 13.27 15.52
CA ASN A 59 11.05 14.52 15.55
C ASN A 59 12.55 14.23 15.42
N ILE A 60 13.23 14.98 14.59
CA ILE A 60 14.67 14.89 14.39
C ILE A 60 15.28 16.29 14.44
N SER A 61 16.35 16.47 15.22
CA SER A 61 17.12 17.71 15.23
C SER A 61 18.26 17.61 14.23
N THR A 62 18.39 18.60 13.36
CA THR A 62 19.46 18.62 12.36
C THR A 62 20.69 19.37 12.86
N SER A 63 21.86 18.98 12.35
CA SER A 63 23.12 19.66 12.65
C SER A 63 23.21 21.05 12.00
N ASN A 64 24.10 21.90 12.51
CA ASN A 64 24.30 23.26 11.99
C ASN A 64 25.06 23.34 10.64
N GLY A 65 25.50 22.21 10.08
CA GLY A 65 26.20 22.17 8.80
C GLY A 65 25.27 22.51 7.62
N SER A 66 25.86 22.97 6.51
CA SER A 66 25.15 23.13 5.24
C SER A 66 24.91 21.76 4.56
N GLY A 67 23.92 21.68 3.69
CA GLY A 67 23.63 20.45 2.92
C GLY A 67 23.06 19.32 3.77
N VAL A 68 22.07 19.61 4.59
CA VAL A 68 21.38 18.61 5.41
C VAL A 68 20.25 18.00 4.61
N THR A 69 20.25 16.68 4.52
CA THR A 69 19.20 15.89 3.86
C THR A 69 18.68 14.86 4.84
N LEU A 70 17.38 14.67 4.89
CA LEU A 70 16.74 13.58 5.61
C LEU A 70 16.45 12.44 4.64
N ASP A 71 16.77 11.23 5.08
CA ASP A 71 16.29 9.98 4.53
C ASP A 71 15.20 9.48 5.47
N ILE A 72 13.99 9.33 4.94
CA ILE A 72 12.78 9.00 5.67
C ILE A 72 12.27 7.68 5.12
N ARG A 73 12.25 6.64 5.96
CA ARG A 73 11.86 5.30 5.56
C ARG A 73 10.72 4.77 6.43
N PRO A 74 9.47 4.87 5.98
CA PRO A 74 8.37 4.09 6.54
C PRO A 74 8.52 2.63 6.11
N SER A 75 8.57 1.71 7.06
CA SER A 75 8.59 0.27 6.84
C SER A 75 7.35 -0.32 7.47
N LEU A 76 6.48 -0.92 6.67
CA LEU A 76 5.15 -1.33 7.06
C LEU A 76 4.84 -2.74 6.57
N VAL A 77 4.11 -3.48 7.37
CA VAL A 77 3.35 -4.63 6.88
C VAL A 77 2.04 -4.09 6.29
N THR A 78 1.70 -4.49 5.07
CA THR A 78 0.44 -4.18 4.42
C THR A 78 -0.37 -5.46 4.22
N GLY A 79 -1.66 -5.35 4.34
CA GLY A 79 -2.60 -6.43 4.06
C GLY A 79 -3.70 -5.94 3.12
N LEU A 80 -3.93 -6.66 2.03
CA LEU A 80 -5.05 -6.44 1.13
C LEU A 80 -5.96 -7.67 1.12
N PHE A 81 -7.24 -7.41 1.22
CA PHE A 81 -8.29 -8.41 1.11
C PHE A 81 -9.26 -7.98 0.02
N THR A 82 -9.57 -8.91 -0.87
CA THR A 82 -10.62 -8.76 -1.88
C THR A 82 -11.46 -10.02 -1.89
N ASP A 83 -12.76 -9.84 -1.85
CA ASP A 83 -13.76 -10.87 -2.00
C ASP A 83 -14.67 -10.47 -3.16
N THR A 84 -14.75 -11.30 -4.19
CA THR A 84 -15.49 -11.02 -5.42
C THR A 84 -16.42 -12.17 -5.70
N LYS A 85 -17.72 -11.89 -5.59
CA LYS A 85 -18.77 -12.87 -5.83
C LYS A 85 -19.48 -12.56 -7.15
N ILE A 86 -19.57 -13.56 -8.00
CA ILE A 86 -20.44 -13.52 -9.19
C ILE A 86 -21.47 -14.64 -9.11
N SER A 87 -22.62 -14.35 -9.66
CA SER A 87 -23.75 -15.28 -9.77
C SER A 87 -24.43 -15.09 -11.11
N THR A 88 -25.42 -15.87 -11.38
CA THR A 88 -26.26 -15.69 -12.57
C THR A 88 -26.98 -14.32 -12.57
N ALA A 89 -27.24 -13.73 -11.40
CA ALA A 89 -27.84 -12.40 -11.26
C ALA A 89 -26.80 -11.27 -11.26
N VAL A 90 -25.55 -11.56 -10.88
CA VAL A 90 -24.42 -10.62 -10.86
C VAL A 90 -23.32 -11.17 -11.77
N PRO A 91 -23.40 -10.92 -13.08
CA PRO A 91 -22.54 -11.59 -14.07
C PRO A 91 -21.10 -11.11 -14.09
N SER A 92 -20.78 -10.03 -13.42
CA SER A 92 -19.41 -9.54 -13.28
C SER A 92 -19.23 -8.79 -11.97
N ALA A 93 -18.07 -8.91 -11.39
CA ALA A 93 -17.69 -8.17 -10.19
C ALA A 93 -16.22 -7.73 -10.29
N THR A 94 -15.94 -6.56 -9.75
CA THR A 94 -14.58 -6.00 -9.65
C THR A 94 -14.30 -5.56 -8.24
N ALA A 95 -13.07 -5.75 -7.81
CA ALA A 95 -12.53 -5.23 -6.57
C ALA A 95 -11.18 -4.57 -6.86
N ASP A 96 -11.02 -3.32 -6.44
CA ASP A 96 -9.79 -2.55 -6.59
C ASP A 96 -9.50 -1.83 -5.28
N VAL A 97 -8.43 -2.20 -4.65
CA VAL A 97 -8.01 -1.64 -3.36
C VAL A 97 -6.50 -1.53 -3.31
N GLY A 98 -6.01 -0.44 -2.77
CA GLY A 98 -4.59 -0.23 -2.55
C GLY A 98 -4.33 0.62 -1.31
N ILE A 99 -3.07 0.73 -1.00
CA ILE A 99 -2.53 1.47 0.13
C ILE A 99 -1.52 2.48 -0.41
N GLU A 100 -1.79 3.75 -0.20
CA GLU A 100 -0.85 4.84 -0.45
C GLU A 100 -0.28 5.33 0.87
N VAL A 101 1.04 5.58 0.88
CA VAL A 101 1.73 6.19 2.02
C VAL A 101 2.31 7.52 1.59
N CYS A 102 1.99 8.55 2.36
CA CYS A 102 2.44 9.93 2.14
C CYS A 102 3.29 10.41 3.31
N VAL A 103 4.36 11.14 3.00
CA VAL A 103 5.26 11.73 3.99
C VAL A 103 5.19 13.25 3.93
N THR A 104 5.29 13.89 5.08
CA THR A 104 5.43 15.34 5.21
C THR A 104 6.56 15.69 6.18
N VAL A 105 7.23 16.80 5.93
CA VAL A 105 8.22 17.39 6.84
C VAL A 105 7.76 18.80 7.21
N ASP A 106 7.62 19.08 8.49
CA ASP A 106 7.07 20.33 9.02
C ASP A 106 5.69 20.69 8.42
N GLY A 107 4.87 19.66 8.11
CA GLY A 107 3.56 19.80 7.50
C GLY A 107 3.58 20.07 5.99
N LYS A 108 4.74 20.06 5.34
CA LYS A 108 4.91 20.30 3.90
C LYS A 108 5.25 19.01 3.18
N SER A 109 4.76 18.89 1.96
CA SER A 109 5.05 17.80 1.02
C SER A 109 6.04 18.19 -0.08
N ASP A 110 6.35 19.50 -0.19
CA ASP A 110 7.23 20.02 -1.23
C ASP A 110 8.67 19.59 -1.02
N GLY A 111 9.39 19.35 -2.13
CA GLY A 111 10.80 18.99 -2.12
C GLY A 111 11.10 17.59 -1.61
N ILE A 112 10.11 16.74 -1.44
CA ILE A 112 10.28 15.33 -1.12
C ILE A 112 10.44 14.53 -2.41
N PHE A 113 11.49 13.73 -2.50
CA PHE A 113 11.84 12.92 -3.67
C PHE A 113 11.70 11.42 -3.39
N PRO A 114 11.31 10.62 -4.43
CA PRO A 114 10.91 11.03 -5.78
C PRO A 114 9.49 11.64 -5.82
N SER A 115 8.67 11.40 -4.81
CA SER A 115 7.33 11.94 -4.58
C SER A 115 7.04 11.96 -3.09
N SER A 116 6.16 12.83 -2.61
CA SER A 116 5.70 12.80 -1.22
C SER A 116 4.74 11.65 -0.92
N CYS A 117 4.14 11.04 -1.93
CA CYS A 117 3.25 9.89 -1.81
C CYS A 117 3.65 8.78 -2.77
N VAL A 118 3.58 7.54 -2.31
CA VAL A 118 3.82 6.34 -3.12
C VAL A 118 2.80 5.26 -2.79
N VAL A 119 2.43 4.49 -3.80
CA VAL A 119 1.59 3.31 -3.63
C VAL A 119 2.47 2.19 -3.06
N TYR A 120 2.13 1.71 -1.87
CA TYR A 120 2.82 0.61 -1.20
C TYR A 120 2.33 -0.75 -1.67
N ASP A 121 1.03 -0.84 -1.91
CA ASP A 121 0.40 -2.08 -2.33
C ASP A 121 -0.91 -1.76 -3.06
N GLN A 122 -1.22 -2.50 -4.12
CA GLN A 122 -2.49 -2.39 -4.82
C GLN A 122 -2.87 -3.72 -5.45
N ARG A 123 -4.17 -4.03 -5.38
CA ARG A 123 -4.76 -5.18 -6.04
C ARG A 123 -5.99 -4.76 -6.82
N PHE A 124 -5.97 -5.15 -8.09
CA PHE A 124 -7.16 -5.14 -8.94
C PHE A 124 -7.56 -6.58 -9.24
N GLN A 125 -8.83 -6.87 -9.06
CA GLN A 125 -9.42 -8.18 -9.34
C GLN A 125 -10.72 -7.98 -10.12
N GLN A 126 -10.85 -8.70 -11.21
CA GLN A 126 -12.06 -8.71 -12.02
C GLN A 126 -12.44 -10.14 -12.36
N ILE A 127 -13.70 -10.46 -12.17
CA ILE A 127 -14.30 -11.74 -12.58
C ILE A 127 -15.47 -11.43 -13.50
N SER A 128 -15.59 -12.19 -14.59
CA SER A 128 -16.68 -12.06 -15.55
C SER A 128 -17.42 -13.36 -15.75
N SER A 129 -18.66 -13.27 -16.21
CA SER A 129 -19.56 -14.39 -16.46
C SER A 129 -19.06 -15.39 -17.52
N ASN A 130 -18.06 -15.02 -18.32
CA ASN A 130 -17.43 -15.99 -19.23
C ASN A 130 -16.85 -17.20 -18.48
N LEU A 131 -16.55 -17.06 -17.21
CA LEU A 131 -16.16 -18.18 -16.35
C LEU A 131 -17.30 -19.19 -16.21
N PHE A 132 -18.56 -18.76 -16.07
CA PHE A 132 -19.70 -19.66 -15.95
C PHE A 132 -19.99 -20.44 -17.21
N SER A 133 -19.76 -19.88 -18.40
CA SER A 133 -19.92 -20.61 -19.66
C SER A 133 -18.94 -21.78 -19.80
N GLN A 134 -17.86 -21.76 -19.05
CA GLN A 134 -16.86 -22.83 -18.96
C GLN A 134 -17.14 -23.83 -17.82
N LEU A 135 -17.95 -23.44 -16.82
CA LEU A 135 -18.35 -24.29 -15.72
C LEU A 135 -19.67 -24.97 -16.07
N THR A 136 -19.62 -26.14 -16.69
CA THR A 136 -20.75 -26.93 -17.19
C THR A 136 -21.82 -27.30 -16.13
N ALA A 137 -21.58 -27.00 -14.86
CA ALA A 137 -22.49 -27.26 -13.75
C ALA A 137 -23.49 -26.11 -13.46
N CYS A 138 -23.30 -24.92 -14.06
CA CYS A 138 -24.18 -23.78 -13.84
C CYS A 138 -25.31 -23.72 -14.88
N THR A 139 -26.22 -24.68 -14.81
CA THR A 139 -27.43 -24.70 -15.62
C THR A 139 -28.57 -23.96 -14.93
N LEU A 140 -29.53 -23.50 -15.72
CA LEU A 140 -30.78 -22.97 -15.18
C LEU A 140 -31.48 -24.08 -14.31
N ALA A 141 -31.85 -23.69 -13.09
CA ALA A 141 -32.57 -24.61 -12.20
C ALA A 141 -34.07 -24.62 -12.52
N PRO A 142 -34.68 -25.78 -12.66
CA PRO A 142 -36.13 -25.87 -12.84
C PRO A 142 -36.84 -25.48 -11.54
N THR A 143 -37.97 -24.80 -11.67
CA THR A 143 -38.90 -24.53 -10.58
C THR A 143 -40.07 -25.49 -10.65
N THR A 144 -40.98 -25.45 -9.67
CA THR A 144 -42.24 -26.18 -9.67
C THR A 144 -43.34 -25.46 -10.45
N THR A 145 -43.09 -24.26 -10.98
CA THR A 145 -44.07 -23.44 -11.69
C THR A 145 -44.17 -23.93 -13.14
N ALA A 146 -45.36 -24.43 -13.51
CA ALA A 146 -45.64 -24.80 -14.88
C ALA A 146 -45.79 -23.55 -15.76
N CYS A 147 -45.42 -23.67 -17.04
CA CYS A 147 -45.48 -22.56 -18.00
C CYS A 147 -45.80 -23.07 -19.42
N THR A 148 -46.31 -22.16 -20.24
CA THR A 148 -46.49 -22.32 -21.69
C THR A 148 -45.74 -21.24 -22.47
N THR A 149 -45.46 -20.14 -21.81
CA THR A 149 -44.68 -19.00 -22.35
C THR A 149 -43.76 -18.42 -21.27
N ASP A 150 -42.78 -17.62 -21.67
CA ASP A 150 -41.88 -16.91 -20.73
C ASP A 150 -42.65 -15.94 -19.83
N ALA A 151 -43.77 -15.40 -20.29
CA ALA A 151 -44.63 -14.50 -19.51
C ALA A 151 -45.19 -15.17 -18.24
N ASP A 152 -45.42 -16.48 -18.27
CA ASP A 152 -45.90 -17.24 -17.12
C ASP A 152 -44.86 -17.27 -15.98
N CYS A 153 -43.58 -17.07 -16.32
CA CYS A 153 -42.47 -17.09 -15.39
C CYS A 153 -42.11 -15.72 -14.82
N ALA A 154 -42.74 -14.64 -15.33
CA ALA A 154 -42.39 -13.27 -14.94
C ALA A 154 -42.57 -12.96 -13.44
N SER A 155 -43.52 -13.65 -12.79
CA SER A 155 -43.77 -13.50 -11.35
C SER A 155 -42.64 -14.05 -10.46
N LEU A 156 -41.76 -14.91 -11.02
CA LEU A 156 -40.62 -15.50 -10.29
C LEU A 156 -39.40 -14.56 -10.26
N GLY A 157 -39.40 -13.52 -11.09
CA GLY A 157 -38.32 -12.51 -11.14
C GLY A 157 -37.55 -12.47 -12.47
N THR A 158 -36.58 -11.62 -12.53
CA THR A 158 -35.78 -11.43 -13.75
C THR A 158 -34.92 -12.66 -14.06
N GLY A 159 -34.89 -13.07 -15.33
CA GLY A 159 -34.05 -14.19 -15.82
C GLY A 159 -34.74 -15.55 -15.77
N PHE A 160 -36.02 -15.62 -15.35
CA PHE A 160 -36.82 -16.83 -15.47
C PHE A 160 -37.42 -16.92 -16.87
N ILE A 161 -37.29 -18.11 -17.47
CA ILE A 161 -37.84 -18.43 -18.81
C ILE A 161 -38.61 -19.76 -18.76
N CYS A 162 -39.49 -19.97 -19.71
CA CYS A 162 -40.23 -21.22 -19.84
C CYS A 162 -39.41 -22.27 -20.63
N SER A 163 -39.04 -23.33 -19.99
CA SER A 163 -38.34 -24.46 -20.65
C SER A 163 -39.35 -25.54 -21.03
N ILE A 164 -39.61 -25.66 -22.33
CA ILE A 164 -40.54 -26.66 -22.89
C ILE A 164 -39.73 -27.70 -23.65
N ALA A 165 -39.89 -28.96 -23.31
CA ALA A 165 -39.22 -30.03 -24.02
C ALA A 165 -39.76 -30.18 -25.44
N ALA A 166 -38.91 -30.60 -26.36
CA ALA A 166 -39.29 -30.80 -27.76
C ALA A 166 -40.52 -31.75 -27.88
N GLY A 167 -41.60 -31.26 -28.51
CA GLY A 167 -42.86 -31.98 -28.67
C GLY A 167 -43.86 -31.87 -27.52
N ALA A 168 -43.51 -31.15 -26.43
CA ALA A 168 -44.44 -30.84 -25.35
C ALA A 168 -45.16 -29.51 -25.60
N THR A 169 -46.35 -29.34 -25.02
CA THR A 169 -47.17 -28.11 -25.09
C THR A 169 -47.05 -27.25 -23.86
N SER A 170 -46.39 -27.76 -22.80
CA SER A 170 -46.12 -27.07 -21.56
C SER A 170 -44.80 -27.54 -20.98
N GLY A 171 -44.22 -26.72 -20.14
CA GLY A 171 -42.95 -26.98 -19.47
C GLY A 171 -42.93 -26.46 -18.05
N ALA A 172 -41.76 -26.25 -17.54
CA ALA A 172 -41.52 -25.62 -16.23
C ALA A 172 -40.70 -24.36 -16.37
N CYS A 173 -40.97 -23.36 -15.54
CA CYS A 173 -40.12 -22.21 -15.42
C CYS A 173 -38.73 -22.64 -14.93
N VAL A 174 -37.72 -22.22 -15.66
CA VAL A 174 -36.30 -22.38 -15.26
C VAL A 174 -35.70 -21.00 -15.08
N GLY A 175 -34.88 -20.87 -14.10
CA GLY A 175 -34.26 -19.56 -13.79
C GLY A 175 -32.88 -19.71 -13.21
N PRO A 176 -32.29 -18.60 -12.82
CA PRO A 176 -30.96 -18.57 -12.24
C PRO A 176 -30.85 -19.61 -11.11
N ASN A 177 -29.92 -20.56 -11.25
CA ASN A 177 -29.64 -21.53 -10.21
C ASN A 177 -28.96 -20.77 -9.02
N PRO A 178 -29.63 -20.72 -7.84
CA PRO A 178 -29.04 -20.00 -6.69
C PRO A 178 -27.77 -20.67 -6.14
N LEU A 179 -27.50 -21.92 -6.56
CA LEU A 179 -26.27 -22.64 -6.21
C LEU A 179 -25.12 -22.35 -7.19
N CYS A 180 -25.36 -21.57 -8.24
CA CYS A 180 -24.35 -21.12 -9.20
C CYS A 180 -23.80 -19.77 -8.78
N ASP A 181 -23.03 -19.78 -7.74
CA ASP A 181 -22.20 -18.64 -7.36
C ASP A 181 -20.72 -19.05 -7.35
N PHE A 182 -19.88 -18.09 -7.63
CA PHE A 182 -18.44 -18.22 -7.58
C PHE A 182 -17.88 -17.09 -6.73
N ASP A 183 -17.22 -17.46 -5.66
CA ASP A 183 -16.53 -16.55 -4.78
C ASP A 183 -15.01 -16.67 -4.99
N LEU A 184 -14.36 -15.55 -5.27
CA LEU A 184 -12.90 -15.46 -5.28
C LEU A 184 -12.43 -14.57 -4.16
N VAL A 185 -11.90 -15.20 -3.14
CA VAL A 185 -11.33 -14.53 -1.98
C VAL A 185 -9.82 -14.55 -2.08
N LEU A 186 -9.22 -13.36 -2.11
CA LEU A 186 -7.77 -13.20 -2.09
C LEU A 186 -7.34 -12.36 -0.90
N SER A 187 -6.36 -12.87 -0.19
CA SER A 187 -5.72 -12.17 0.93
C SER A 187 -4.21 -12.16 0.73
N THR A 188 -3.58 -11.02 0.91
CA THR A 188 -2.12 -10.89 0.93
C THR A 188 -1.68 -10.16 2.17
N LEU A 189 -0.50 -10.53 2.64
CA LEU A 189 0.22 -9.83 3.68
C LEU A 189 1.66 -9.67 3.20
N SER A 190 2.14 -8.44 3.11
CA SER A 190 3.45 -8.10 2.55
C SER A 190 4.15 -7.08 3.42
N ALA A 191 5.47 -7.10 3.44
CA ALA A 191 6.27 -6.07 4.09
C ALA A 191 6.87 -5.15 3.03
N HIS A 192 6.65 -3.86 3.18
CA HIS A 192 7.10 -2.83 2.25
C HIS A 192 7.89 -1.75 2.97
N SER A 193 8.86 -1.19 2.27
CA SER A 193 9.55 0.03 2.68
C SER A 193 9.90 0.85 1.44
N PHE A 194 9.94 2.16 1.61
CA PHE A 194 10.33 3.09 0.55
C PHE A 194 11.10 4.25 1.16
N ASP A 195 12.13 4.72 0.45
CA ASP A 195 12.97 5.81 0.89
C ASP A 195 12.52 7.13 0.27
N PHE A 196 12.20 8.08 1.13
CA PHE A 196 11.89 9.45 0.77
C PHE A 196 13.07 10.34 1.17
N VAL A 197 13.55 11.14 0.24
CA VAL A 197 14.69 12.01 0.45
C VAL A 197 14.26 13.47 0.38
N VAL A 198 14.62 14.27 1.38
CA VAL A 198 14.24 15.68 1.41
C VAL A 198 15.37 16.55 1.95
N PRO A 199 15.77 17.61 1.24
CA PRO A 199 16.67 18.63 1.77
C PRO A 199 15.94 19.48 2.81
N VAL A 200 16.56 19.72 3.96
CA VAL A 200 15.96 20.47 5.07
C VAL A 200 16.85 21.57 5.59
N GLY A 201 16.27 22.47 6.37
CA GLY A 201 17.02 23.53 7.04
C GLY A 201 17.96 22.99 8.12
N LYS A 202 19.08 23.67 8.32
CA LYS A 202 20.08 23.34 9.34
C LYS A 202 19.73 23.86 10.72
N GLY A 203 20.24 23.19 11.75
CA GLY A 203 20.30 23.68 13.12
C GLY A 203 18.93 23.84 13.80
N LYS A 204 17.92 23.09 13.39
CA LYS A 204 16.59 23.14 13.99
C LYS A 204 15.92 21.76 14.05
N PRO A 205 14.93 21.59 14.92
CA PRO A 205 14.11 20.39 14.91
C PRO A 205 13.18 20.39 13.69
N HIS A 206 12.96 19.19 13.13
CA HIS A 206 12.00 18.94 12.08
C HIS A 206 11.03 17.86 12.54
N ARG A 207 9.75 18.03 12.21
CA ARG A 207 8.72 17.03 12.45
C ARG A 207 8.41 16.29 11.16
N VAL A 208 8.63 14.98 11.18
CA VAL A 208 8.34 14.09 10.07
C VAL A 208 7.07 13.32 10.41
N GLU A 209 6.10 13.31 9.52
CA GLU A 209 4.89 12.52 9.64
C GLU A 209 4.73 11.62 8.43
N ALA A 210 4.33 10.37 8.66
CA ALA A 210 3.84 9.49 7.62
C ALA A 210 2.36 9.19 7.85
N LYS A 211 1.59 9.26 6.77
CA LYS A 211 0.14 9.04 6.73
C LYS A 211 -0.16 7.98 5.68
N TRP A 212 -1.26 7.30 5.84
CA TRP A 212 -1.75 6.37 4.83
C TRP A 212 -3.18 6.69 4.43
N SER A 213 -3.53 6.28 3.24
CA SER A 213 -4.89 6.31 2.72
C SER A 213 -5.19 5.05 1.91
N VAL A 214 -6.44 4.70 1.85
CA VAL A 214 -6.92 3.66 0.94
C VAL A 214 -7.15 4.29 -0.42
N ILE A 215 -6.63 3.64 -1.46
CA ILE A 215 -6.80 4.02 -2.86
C ILE A 215 -7.48 2.89 -3.63
N GLY A 216 -7.92 3.17 -4.84
CA GLY A 216 -8.60 2.24 -5.73
C GLY A 216 -10.05 2.64 -6.00
N SER A 217 -10.66 2.01 -6.98
CA SER A 217 -12.04 2.28 -7.38
C SER A 217 -13.07 1.62 -6.46
N GLY A 218 -12.62 0.85 -5.46
CA GLY A 218 -13.48 0.15 -4.52
C GLY A 218 -14.02 -1.17 -5.08
N ALA A 219 -15.23 -1.51 -4.70
CA ALA A 219 -15.86 -2.77 -5.08
C ALA A 219 -17.22 -2.53 -5.75
N THR A 220 -17.52 -3.31 -6.77
CA THR A 220 -18.86 -3.36 -7.37
C THR A 220 -19.82 -4.19 -6.53
N SER A 221 -21.09 -4.25 -6.93
CA SER A 221 -22.08 -5.14 -6.30
C SER A 221 -21.57 -6.58 -6.28
N GLY A 222 -21.67 -7.25 -5.14
CA GLY A 222 -21.15 -8.60 -4.94
C GLY A 222 -19.65 -8.69 -4.66
N ALA A 223 -18.97 -7.56 -4.40
CA ALA A 223 -17.58 -7.55 -4.00
C ALA A 223 -17.34 -6.77 -2.70
N HIS A 224 -16.33 -7.18 -1.96
CA HIS A 224 -15.87 -6.54 -0.74
C HIS A 224 -14.35 -6.35 -0.78
N VAL A 225 -13.89 -5.29 -0.17
CA VAL A 225 -12.46 -4.98 -0.07
C VAL A 225 -12.11 -4.57 1.35
N ALA A 226 -10.91 -4.90 1.77
CA ALA A 226 -10.33 -4.37 2.99
C ALA A 226 -8.82 -4.15 2.82
N SER A 227 -8.30 -3.19 3.53
CA SER A 227 -6.87 -2.91 3.60
C SER A 227 -6.43 -2.68 5.02
N CYS A 228 -5.24 -3.18 5.35
CA CYS A 228 -4.63 -3.01 6.66
C CYS A 228 -3.19 -2.53 6.50
N VAL A 229 -2.75 -1.68 7.42
CA VAL A 229 -1.35 -1.25 7.53
C VAL A 229 -0.84 -1.46 8.94
N GLY A 230 0.46 -1.80 9.05
CA GLY A 230 1.12 -2.09 10.32
C GLY A 230 1.01 -3.58 10.74
N PRO A 231 1.83 -3.97 11.73
CA PRO A 231 2.75 -3.10 12.47
C PRO A 231 3.84 -2.51 11.56
N GLY A 232 4.52 -1.48 12.06
CA GLY A 232 5.58 -0.86 11.28
C GLY A 232 6.45 0.10 12.08
N ILE A 233 7.47 0.61 11.43
CA ILE A 233 8.41 1.58 11.97
C ILE A 233 8.68 2.68 10.94
N LEU A 234 8.75 3.92 11.39
CA LEU A 234 9.31 5.03 10.65
C LEU A 234 10.72 5.27 11.15
N THR A 235 11.70 5.23 10.27
CA THR A 235 13.07 5.67 10.55
C THR A 235 13.36 6.97 9.81
N VAL A 236 14.04 7.88 10.48
CA VAL A 236 14.48 9.16 9.91
C VAL A 236 15.95 9.32 10.21
N VAL A 237 16.76 9.44 9.17
CA VAL A 237 18.21 9.56 9.27
C VAL A 237 18.66 10.86 8.62
N GLN A 238 19.49 11.62 9.32
CA GLN A 238 20.14 12.77 8.75
C GLN A 238 21.39 12.36 7.96
N HIS A 239 21.46 12.74 6.70
CA HIS A 239 22.66 12.66 5.89
C HIS A 239 23.28 14.05 5.71
N LYS A 240 24.59 14.09 5.71
CA LYS A 240 25.35 15.27 5.37
C LYS A 240 25.82 15.16 3.93
N VAL A 241 25.29 16.01 3.06
CA VAL A 241 25.67 16.05 1.66
C VAL A 241 26.85 16.99 1.50
N PHE A 242 27.96 16.51 0.97
CA PHE A 242 29.13 17.34 0.66
C PHE A 242 28.95 18.03 -0.69
N ASN A 243 29.44 19.26 -0.82
CA ASN A 243 29.20 20.16 -1.96
C ASN A 243 29.54 19.62 -3.36
N ASN A 244 30.21 18.49 -3.48
CA ASN A 244 30.57 17.87 -4.76
C ASN A 244 29.69 16.70 -5.16
N SER A 245 28.70 16.35 -4.37
CA SER A 245 27.67 15.38 -4.75
C SER A 245 26.51 16.06 -5.51
N GLY A 246 26.79 17.22 -6.08
CA GLY A 246 25.85 18.00 -6.85
C GLY A 246 25.21 17.15 -7.93
N SER A 247 23.92 17.20 -8.04
CA SER A 247 23.05 16.54 -9.03
C SER A 247 22.37 15.23 -8.64
N LEU A 248 22.40 14.80 -7.39
CA LEU A 248 21.55 13.66 -6.99
C LEU A 248 20.04 13.99 -7.04
N LEU A 249 19.68 15.21 -7.35
CA LEU A 249 18.29 15.69 -7.41
C LEU A 249 17.86 16.17 -8.80
N LEU A 250 18.59 15.81 -9.84
CA LEU A 250 18.17 16.06 -11.23
C LEU A 250 17.76 14.72 -11.85
N PHE A 251 16.54 14.32 -11.59
CA PHE A 251 15.81 13.34 -12.41
C PHE A 251 14.71 14.06 -13.17
#